data_82c899bace945e6b9f492bc57f201049
#
_entry.id   82c899bace945e6b9f492bc57f201049
#
_cell.length_a   1.000
_cell.length_b   1.000
_cell.length_c   1.000
_cell.angle_alpha   90.00
_cell.angle_beta   90.00
_cell.angle_gamma   90.00
#
_symmetry.space_group_name_H-M   'P 1'
#
loop_
_entity.id
_entity.type
_entity.pdbx_description
1 polymer ?
#
loop_
_entity_poly.entity_id
_entity_poly.type
_entity_poly.pdbx_seq_one_letter_code
_entity_poly.pdbx_strand_id
1 'polypeptide(L)'
;PQGRIFVDSGVSQYAPGPMRKYVRSSLAHNVVRVNGDEQHELWGEFRVGARGKIYEMSIVNADDISEITLRIQPHSAVRVTWCHTRIITLHPAAISILDRIEVPENSAVESSLQLHPDVTIERENSELALNREGVTVARMSVIGADTLSLEPSVYCPDFGVEIKSLWICLQQQGAGVVEMKVNIESC
;
A
#
# COMPACT_ATOMS: atom_id res chain seq x y z
N PRO A 1 8.95 20.77 -8.52
CA PRO A 1 8.30 19.78 -7.67
C PRO A 1 8.43 18.44 -8.36
N GLN A 2 9.01 17.44 -7.68
CA GLN A 2 9.33 16.13 -8.28
C GLN A 2 8.09 15.28 -8.61
N GLY A 3 6.88 15.77 -8.38
CA GLY A 3 5.63 15.06 -8.61
C GLY A 3 5.37 13.93 -7.62
N ARG A 4 4.25 13.21 -7.79
CA ARG A 4 3.86 12.09 -6.93
C ARG A 4 4.56 10.82 -7.39
N ILE A 5 5.19 10.08 -6.48
CA ILE A 5 5.77 8.76 -6.73
C ILE A 5 4.68 7.69 -6.51
N PHE A 6 4.04 7.73 -5.37
CA PHE A 6 2.92 6.86 -5.03
C PHE A 6 1.60 7.60 -5.11
N VAL A 7 0.58 6.90 -5.54
CA VAL A 7 -0.78 7.42 -5.73
C VAL A 7 -1.81 6.45 -5.17
N ASP A 8 -3.06 6.86 -5.09
CA ASP A 8 -4.21 5.98 -4.98
C ASP A 8 -4.77 5.74 -6.38
N SER A 9 -5.35 4.57 -6.63
CA SER A 9 -5.93 4.28 -7.97
C SER A 9 -7.01 5.25 -8.40
N GLY A 10 -7.69 5.89 -7.47
CA GLY A 10 -8.80 6.80 -7.77
C GLY A 10 -10.05 6.08 -8.30
N VAL A 11 -10.94 6.83 -8.96
CA VAL A 11 -12.21 6.32 -9.48
C VAL A 11 -12.50 6.88 -10.86
N SER A 12 -12.57 6.02 -11.88
CA SER A 12 -12.92 6.43 -13.25
C SER A 12 -14.42 6.42 -13.52
N GLN A 13 -15.16 5.54 -12.84
CA GLN A 13 -16.60 5.34 -13.11
C GLN A 13 -17.34 4.72 -11.93
N TYR A 14 -18.64 4.91 -11.92
CA TYR A 14 -19.55 4.28 -10.96
C TYR A 14 -20.39 3.15 -11.57
N ALA A 15 -20.31 2.94 -12.89
CA ALA A 15 -21.04 1.87 -13.55
C ALA A 15 -20.63 0.50 -13.00
N PRO A 16 -21.57 -0.44 -12.83
CA PRO A 16 -21.25 -1.82 -12.45
C PRO A 16 -20.28 -2.47 -13.42
N GLY A 17 -19.28 -3.17 -12.90
CA GLY A 17 -18.32 -3.88 -13.72
C GLY A 17 -16.98 -4.14 -13.05
N PRO A 18 -16.05 -4.79 -13.77
CA PRO A 18 -14.74 -5.18 -13.21
C PRO A 18 -13.94 -3.99 -12.69
N MET A 19 -13.91 -2.86 -13.41
CA MET A 19 -13.21 -1.65 -13.00
C MET A 19 -13.75 -1.09 -11.68
N ARG A 20 -15.08 -1.01 -11.54
CA ARG A 20 -15.70 -0.54 -10.31
C ARG A 20 -15.40 -1.46 -9.12
N LYS A 21 -15.37 -2.77 -9.32
CA LYS A 21 -14.98 -3.74 -8.30
C LYS A 21 -13.52 -3.56 -7.90
N TYR A 22 -12.63 -3.39 -8.90
CA TYR A 22 -11.21 -3.19 -8.67
C TYR A 22 -10.94 -1.94 -7.82
N VAL A 23 -11.40 -0.76 -8.25
CA VAL A 23 -11.11 0.52 -7.54
C VAL A 23 -11.75 0.61 -6.14
N ARG A 24 -12.63 -0.31 -5.79
CA ARG A 24 -13.17 -0.45 -4.43
C ARG A 24 -12.44 -1.47 -3.58
N SER A 25 -11.71 -2.39 -4.20
CA SER A 25 -11.00 -3.45 -3.50
C SER A 25 -9.74 -2.91 -2.83
N SER A 26 -9.26 -3.61 -1.82
CA SER A 26 -7.98 -3.29 -1.17
C SER A 26 -6.80 -3.33 -2.14
N LEU A 27 -6.90 -4.06 -3.27
CA LEU A 27 -5.86 -4.10 -4.31
C LEU A 27 -5.58 -2.75 -4.97
N ALA A 28 -6.57 -1.86 -5.00
CA ALA A 28 -6.45 -0.55 -5.63
C ALA A 28 -5.81 0.51 -4.72
N HIS A 29 -5.45 0.15 -3.49
CA HIS A 29 -5.01 1.08 -2.46
C HIS A 29 -3.65 0.67 -1.87
N ASN A 30 -3.00 1.63 -1.16
CA ASN A 30 -1.73 1.40 -0.48
C ASN A 30 -1.97 0.78 0.91
N VAL A 31 -2.33 -0.48 0.97
CA VAL A 31 -2.78 -1.17 2.18
C VAL A 31 -2.14 -2.55 2.34
N VAL A 32 -2.37 -3.15 3.50
CA VAL A 32 -2.02 -4.56 3.76
C VAL A 32 -3.26 -5.43 3.61
N ARG A 33 -3.08 -6.62 3.03
CA ARG A 33 -4.06 -7.70 3.00
C ARG A 33 -3.47 -8.96 3.62
N VAL A 34 -4.32 -9.77 4.22
CA VAL A 34 -3.94 -11.08 4.79
C VAL A 34 -4.81 -12.14 4.13
N ASN A 35 -4.18 -13.18 3.57
CA ASN A 35 -4.84 -14.27 2.84
C ASN A 35 -5.76 -13.79 1.70
N GLY A 36 -5.49 -12.60 1.14
CA GLY A 36 -6.30 -11.99 0.10
C GLY A 36 -7.63 -11.40 0.57
N ASP A 37 -7.89 -11.36 1.88
CA ASP A 37 -9.13 -10.80 2.42
C ASP A 37 -9.17 -9.27 2.28
N GLU A 38 -10.37 -8.74 2.06
CA GLU A 38 -10.62 -7.30 2.03
C GLU A 38 -10.65 -6.72 3.46
N GLN A 39 -10.20 -5.47 3.62
CA GLN A 39 -10.30 -4.79 4.93
C GLN A 39 -11.74 -4.43 5.31
N HIS A 40 -12.61 -4.28 4.31
CA HIS A 40 -14.03 -3.97 4.46
C HIS A 40 -14.87 -4.99 3.69
N GLU A 41 -16.05 -5.32 4.20
CA GLU A 41 -16.99 -6.15 3.47
C GLU A 41 -17.70 -5.32 2.40
N LEU A 42 -17.40 -5.57 1.13
CA LEU A 42 -17.90 -4.80 -0.01
C LEU A 42 -19.15 -5.45 -0.61
N TRP A 43 -20.25 -4.69 -0.69
CA TRP A 43 -21.50 -5.13 -1.29
C TRP A 43 -21.83 -4.34 -2.55
N GLY A 44 -21.81 -5.02 -3.70
CA GLY A 44 -22.10 -4.38 -5.00
C GLY A 44 -21.21 -3.16 -5.24
N GLU A 45 -21.76 -2.13 -5.87
CA GLU A 45 -20.98 -1.02 -6.39
C GLU A 45 -20.80 0.14 -5.39
N PHE A 46 -21.63 0.21 -4.34
CA PHE A 46 -21.66 1.37 -3.44
C PHE A 46 -21.70 1.02 -1.96
N ARG A 47 -22.28 -0.11 -1.61
CA ARG A 47 -22.51 -0.46 -0.21
C ARG A 47 -21.28 -1.10 0.42
N VAL A 48 -21.11 -0.84 1.70
CA VAL A 48 -20.13 -1.49 2.57
C VAL A 48 -20.92 -2.13 3.72
N GLY A 49 -20.69 -3.41 3.95
CA GLY A 49 -21.25 -4.13 5.09
C GLY A 49 -20.46 -3.89 6.35
N ALA A 50 -19.87 -4.93 6.91
CA ALA A 50 -18.97 -4.81 8.04
C ALA A 50 -17.71 -4.01 7.65
N ARG A 51 -17.27 -3.13 8.53
CA ARG A 51 -16.13 -2.24 8.29
C ARG A 51 -14.98 -2.61 9.18
N GLY A 52 -13.78 -2.54 8.64
CA GLY A 52 -12.55 -2.48 9.44
C GLY A 52 -12.56 -1.23 10.32
N LYS A 53 -11.84 -1.30 11.43
CA LYS A 53 -11.80 -0.23 12.44
C LYS A 53 -10.38 0.26 12.63
N ILE A 54 -10.23 1.57 12.77
CA ILE A 54 -9.02 2.19 13.28
C ILE A 54 -9.16 2.26 14.80
N TYR A 55 -8.22 1.64 15.51
CA TYR A 55 -8.22 1.62 16.98
C TYR A 55 -7.32 2.68 17.58
N GLU A 56 -6.28 3.02 16.85
CA GLU A 56 -5.28 3.98 17.30
C GLU A 56 -4.83 4.81 16.11
N MET A 57 -4.68 6.09 16.32
CA MET A 57 -4.02 7.03 15.43
C MET A 57 -3.27 8.02 16.28
N SER A 58 -1.97 8.13 16.07
CA SER A 58 -1.13 9.14 16.73
C SER A 58 -0.22 9.82 15.73
N ILE A 59 0.11 11.08 16.01
CA ILE A 59 1.10 11.86 15.26
C ILE A 59 2.03 12.46 16.28
N VAL A 60 3.31 12.16 16.14
CA VAL A 60 4.38 12.70 16.99
C VAL A 60 5.33 13.49 16.10
N ASN A 61 5.58 14.73 16.47
CA ASN A 61 6.55 15.58 15.78
C ASN A 61 7.70 15.88 16.75
N ALA A 62 8.92 15.63 16.30
CA ALA A 62 10.14 15.91 17.03
C ALA A 62 11.19 16.44 16.06
N ASP A 63 11.62 17.70 16.24
CA ASP A 63 12.52 18.41 15.34
C ASP A 63 12.03 18.31 13.88
N ASP A 64 12.86 17.75 13.00
CA ASP A 64 12.55 17.59 11.56
C ASP A 64 11.90 16.23 11.23
N ILE A 65 11.50 15.44 12.22
CA ILE A 65 10.92 14.11 12.06
C ILE A 65 9.45 14.14 12.48
N SER A 66 8.59 13.57 11.66
CA SER A 66 7.20 13.32 11.99
C SER A 66 6.91 11.83 11.89
N GLU A 67 6.31 11.26 12.91
CA GLU A 67 5.87 9.87 12.93
C GLU A 67 4.34 9.79 13.03
N ILE A 68 3.76 9.01 12.15
CA ILE A 68 2.33 8.73 12.12
C ILE A 68 2.14 7.24 12.37
N THR A 69 1.45 6.90 13.44
CA THR A 69 1.07 5.52 13.76
C THR A 69 -0.41 5.31 13.55
N LEU A 70 -0.76 4.26 12.82
CA LEU A 70 -2.14 3.82 12.58
C LEU A 70 -2.26 2.34 12.96
N ARG A 71 -3.24 1.99 13.79
CA ARG A 71 -3.57 0.61 14.12
C ARG A 71 -4.97 0.26 13.62
N ILE A 72 -5.06 -0.76 12.81
CA ILE A 72 -6.25 -1.12 12.05
C ILE A 72 -6.57 -2.61 12.28
N GLN A 73 -7.86 -2.93 12.42
CA GLN A 73 -8.37 -4.30 12.30
C GLN A 73 -9.30 -4.39 11.10
N PRO A 74 -9.30 -5.53 10.36
CA PRO A 74 -10.27 -5.77 9.30
C PRO A 74 -11.69 -5.91 9.88
N HIS A 75 -12.65 -6.05 9.00
CA HIS A 75 -14.03 -6.33 9.41
C HIS A 75 -14.17 -7.72 10.06
N SER A 76 -15.26 -7.93 10.81
CA SER A 76 -15.48 -9.14 11.61
C SER A 76 -15.75 -10.42 10.82
N ALA A 77 -15.97 -10.34 9.50
CA ALA A 77 -16.27 -11.49 8.65
C ALA A 77 -15.03 -12.05 7.90
N VAL A 78 -13.81 -11.57 8.21
CA VAL A 78 -12.57 -12.19 7.69
C VAL A 78 -12.38 -13.58 8.28
N ARG A 79 -11.74 -14.46 7.51
CA ARG A 79 -11.49 -15.85 7.93
C ARG A 79 -10.54 -15.95 9.12
N VAL A 80 -9.55 -15.06 9.14
CA VAL A 80 -8.52 -14.99 10.16
C VAL A 80 -8.52 -13.58 10.74
N THR A 81 -8.66 -13.46 12.06
CA THR A 81 -8.54 -12.16 12.72
C THR A 81 -7.08 -11.74 12.77
N TRP A 82 -6.77 -10.58 12.27
CA TRP A 82 -5.44 -10.00 12.27
C TRP A 82 -5.49 -8.52 12.70
N CYS A 83 -4.36 -7.99 13.08
CA CYS A 83 -4.19 -6.58 13.40
C CYS A 83 -3.01 -6.03 12.62
N HIS A 84 -3.16 -4.85 12.04
CA HIS A 84 -2.12 -4.16 11.30
C HIS A 84 -1.79 -2.84 11.96
N THR A 85 -0.52 -2.63 12.26
CA THR A 85 0.02 -1.34 12.67
C THR A 85 0.92 -0.83 11.55
N ARG A 86 0.59 0.34 11.00
CA ARG A 86 1.46 1.05 10.06
C ARG A 86 2.09 2.23 10.74
N ILE A 87 3.41 2.32 10.68
CA ILE A 87 4.18 3.46 11.15
C ILE A 87 4.82 4.12 9.94
N ILE A 88 4.50 5.39 9.73
CA ILE A 88 5.09 6.22 8.68
C ILE A 88 5.97 7.25 9.34
N THR A 89 7.26 7.23 9.05
CA THR A 89 8.21 8.21 9.55
C THR A 89 8.67 9.09 8.40
N LEU A 90 8.45 10.38 8.55
CA LEU A 90 8.83 11.41 7.58
C LEU A 90 10.12 12.09 8.06
N HIS A 91 11.14 12.07 7.23
CA HIS A 91 12.40 12.79 7.38
C HIS A 91 12.50 13.85 6.28
N PRO A 92 13.41 14.85 6.38
CA PRO A 92 13.54 15.91 5.36
C PRO A 92 13.77 15.40 3.92
N ALA A 93 14.46 14.28 3.77
CA ALA A 93 14.79 13.70 2.47
C ALA A 93 14.42 12.21 2.33
N ALA A 94 13.69 11.67 3.30
CA ALA A 94 13.36 10.25 3.32
C ALA A 94 11.99 9.97 3.95
N ILE A 95 11.37 8.86 3.54
CA ILE A 95 10.15 8.32 4.16
C ILE A 95 10.42 6.87 4.49
N SER A 96 10.08 6.42 5.69
CA SER A 96 9.99 5.01 5.99
C SER A 96 8.56 4.60 6.30
N ILE A 97 8.17 3.42 5.82
CA ILE A 97 6.88 2.79 6.09
C ILE A 97 7.17 1.43 6.70
N LEU A 98 6.75 1.23 7.94
CA LEU A 98 6.80 -0.06 8.61
C LEU A 98 5.38 -0.61 8.75
N ASP A 99 5.14 -1.74 8.13
CA ASP A 99 3.93 -2.54 8.32
C ASP A 99 4.23 -3.68 9.28
N ARG A 100 3.56 -3.70 10.41
CA ARG A 100 3.59 -4.75 11.42
C ARG A 100 2.23 -5.41 11.50
N ILE A 101 2.17 -6.70 11.19
CA ILE A 101 0.94 -7.46 11.11
C ILE A 101 0.97 -8.60 12.14
N GLU A 102 -0.01 -8.62 13.04
CA GLU A 102 -0.21 -9.68 14.01
C GLU A 102 -1.20 -10.69 13.42
N VAL A 103 -0.75 -11.91 13.11
CA VAL A 103 -1.57 -13.01 12.58
C VAL A 103 -1.44 -14.23 13.48
N PRO A 104 -2.56 -14.89 13.86
CA PRO A 104 -2.53 -16.01 14.81
C PRO A 104 -1.99 -17.32 14.21
N GLU A 105 -2.04 -17.46 12.90
CA GLU A 105 -1.61 -18.65 12.17
C GLU A 105 -0.82 -18.30 10.93
N ASN A 106 -0.17 -19.26 10.30
CA ASN A 106 0.61 -19.06 9.10
C ASN A 106 -0.27 -18.50 7.98
N SER A 107 0.01 -17.27 7.60
CA SER A 107 -0.79 -16.47 6.67
C SER A 107 0.06 -15.83 5.61
N ALA A 108 -0.51 -15.67 4.41
CA ALA A 108 0.06 -14.85 3.35
C ALA A 108 -0.26 -13.38 3.64
N VAL A 109 0.77 -12.59 3.89
CA VAL A 109 0.67 -11.14 4.12
C VAL A 109 1.17 -10.42 2.88
N GLU A 110 0.39 -9.46 2.40
CA GLU A 110 0.69 -8.67 1.21
C GLU A 110 0.57 -7.18 1.55
N SER A 111 1.61 -6.40 1.26
CA SER A 111 1.59 -4.93 1.33
C SER A 111 1.74 -4.35 -0.06
N SER A 112 0.89 -3.39 -0.41
CA SER A 112 0.81 -2.79 -1.74
C SER A 112 1.16 -1.31 -1.73
N LEU A 113 1.89 -0.87 -2.78
CA LEU A 113 2.21 0.53 -3.05
C LEU A 113 1.92 0.83 -4.52
N GLN A 114 0.89 1.65 -4.78
CA GLN A 114 0.46 2.04 -6.12
C GLN A 114 1.40 3.10 -6.70
N LEU A 115 1.97 2.87 -7.88
CA LEU A 115 2.89 3.79 -8.54
C LEU A 115 2.15 4.79 -9.42
N HIS A 116 2.66 6.02 -9.47
CA HIS A 116 2.25 6.97 -10.50
C HIS A 116 2.66 6.45 -11.88
N PRO A 117 1.85 6.59 -12.95
CA PRO A 117 2.16 6.08 -14.30
C PRO A 117 3.48 6.56 -14.88
N ASP A 118 3.93 7.78 -14.51
CA ASP A 118 5.19 8.35 -14.99
C ASP A 118 6.42 7.81 -14.27
N VAL A 119 6.23 6.92 -13.27
CA VAL A 119 7.34 6.33 -12.53
C VAL A 119 7.66 4.96 -13.08
N THR A 120 8.90 4.77 -13.49
CA THR A 120 9.47 3.47 -13.85
C THR A 120 10.41 2.97 -12.77
N ILE A 121 10.57 1.66 -12.67
CA ILE A 121 11.43 1.03 -11.67
C ILE A 121 12.55 0.28 -12.38
N GLU A 122 13.77 0.50 -11.89
CA GLU A 122 14.95 -0.29 -12.24
C GLU A 122 15.51 -0.94 -10.97
N ARG A 123 15.90 -2.21 -11.06
CA ARG A 123 16.53 -2.91 -9.94
C ARG A 123 18.03 -2.67 -9.99
N GLU A 124 18.55 -2.07 -8.94
CA GLU A 124 19.99 -1.81 -8.75
C GLU A 124 20.48 -2.53 -7.49
N ASN A 125 21.12 -3.69 -7.65
CA ASN A 125 21.57 -4.53 -6.53
C ASN A 125 20.40 -4.93 -5.61
N SER A 126 20.43 -4.43 -4.36
CA SER A 126 19.39 -4.66 -3.33
C SER A 126 18.32 -3.58 -3.27
N GLU A 127 18.42 -2.54 -4.11
CA GLU A 127 17.52 -1.39 -4.10
C GLU A 127 16.74 -1.28 -5.42
N LEU A 128 15.71 -0.46 -5.40
CA LEU A 128 14.95 -0.07 -6.57
C LEU A 128 15.18 1.43 -6.84
N ALA A 129 15.66 1.75 -8.03
CA ALA A 129 15.68 3.12 -8.52
C ALA A 129 14.30 3.47 -9.07
N LEU A 130 13.69 4.51 -8.54
CA LEU A 130 12.41 5.06 -9.00
C LEU A 130 12.72 6.22 -9.95
N ASN A 131 12.45 6.01 -11.23
CA ASN A 131 12.82 6.95 -12.29
C ASN A 131 11.60 7.67 -12.84
N ARG A 132 11.76 8.96 -13.20
CA ARG A 132 10.81 9.75 -13.96
C ARG A 132 11.54 10.47 -15.08
N GLU A 133 11.04 10.37 -16.31
CA GLU A 133 11.67 10.98 -17.50
C GLU A 133 13.17 10.64 -17.63
N GLY A 134 13.55 9.41 -17.25
CA GLY A 134 14.93 8.93 -17.31
C GLY A 134 15.84 9.44 -16.18
N VAL A 135 15.30 10.12 -15.18
CA VAL A 135 16.05 10.60 -14.00
C VAL A 135 15.61 9.84 -12.77
N THR A 136 16.56 9.35 -11.98
CA THR A 136 16.27 8.76 -10.68
C THR A 136 15.81 9.84 -9.71
N VAL A 137 14.57 9.76 -9.28
CA VAL A 137 13.96 10.72 -8.34
C VAL A 137 13.95 10.24 -6.91
N ALA A 138 14.06 8.91 -6.70
CA ALA A 138 14.19 8.31 -5.38
C ALA A 138 14.80 6.91 -5.48
N ARG A 139 15.33 6.43 -4.36
CA ARG A 139 15.77 5.04 -4.15
C ARG A 139 14.90 4.40 -3.10
N MET A 140 14.54 3.14 -3.31
CA MET A 140 13.70 2.39 -2.38
C MET A 140 14.38 1.09 -1.97
N SER A 141 14.47 0.83 -0.68
CA SER A 141 14.87 -0.46 -0.11
C SER A 141 13.72 -1.12 0.62
N VAL A 142 13.69 -2.45 0.60
CA VAL A 142 12.67 -3.28 1.24
C VAL A 142 13.31 -4.30 2.17
N ILE A 143 12.77 -4.43 3.37
CA ILE A 143 13.22 -5.37 4.39
C ILE A 143 12.02 -6.19 4.86
N GLY A 144 12.20 -7.49 5.05
CA GLY A 144 11.19 -8.39 5.62
C GLY A 144 10.23 -9.03 4.61
N ALA A 145 10.24 -8.63 3.34
CA ALA A 145 9.46 -9.32 2.32
C ALA A 145 10.21 -10.55 1.77
N ASP A 146 9.52 -11.67 1.60
CA ASP A 146 10.03 -12.87 0.93
C ASP A 146 10.12 -12.65 -0.59
N THR A 147 9.14 -11.91 -1.14
CA THR A 147 9.07 -11.57 -2.56
C THR A 147 8.68 -10.13 -2.78
N LEU A 148 9.17 -9.57 -3.90
CA LEU A 148 8.78 -8.28 -4.44
C LEU A 148 8.49 -8.44 -5.92
N SER A 149 7.27 -8.09 -6.34
CA SER A 149 6.86 -8.08 -7.76
C SER A 149 6.24 -6.75 -8.14
N LEU A 150 6.19 -6.51 -9.45
CA LEU A 150 5.47 -5.39 -10.07
C LEU A 150 4.25 -5.95 -10.78
N GLU A 151 3.09 -5.52 -10.36
CA GLU A 151 1.82 -6.02 -10.87
C GLU A 151 1.06 -4.92 -11.64
N PRO A 152 0.26 -5.29 -12.65
CA PRO A 152 -0.56 -4.34 -13.38
C PRO A 152 -1.57 -3.60 -12.48
N SER A 153 -1.70 -2.30 -12.69
CA SER A 153 -2.62 -1.41 -12.01
C SER A 153 -3.25 -0.42 -12.98
N VAL A 154 -4.18 0.38 -12.47
CA VAL A 154 -4.79 1.50 -13.19
C VAL A 154 -4.81 2.72 -12.27
N TYR A 155 -4.41 3.85 -12.80
CA TYR A 155 -4.52 5.14 -12.15
C TYR A 155 -5.64 5.95 -12.80
N CYS A 156 -6.56 6.44 -12.00
CA CYS A 156 -7.73 7.22 -12.41
C CYS A 156 -7.64 8.62 -11.78
N PRO A 157 -6.87 9.56 -12.38
CA PRO A 157 -6.71 10.91 -11.82
C PRO A 157 -8.01 11.71 -11.82
N ASP A 158 -8.89 11.42 -12.77
CA ASP A 158 -10.17 12.07 -12.95
C ASP A 158 -11.24 11.07 -13.39
N PHE A 159 -12.51 11.46 -13.24
CA PHE A 159 -13.64 10.67 -13.70
C PHE A 159 -13.61 10.50 -15.22
N GLY A 160 -13.74 9.27 -15.70
CA GLY A 160 -13.64 8.92 -17.12
C GLY A 160 -12.21 8.72 -17.65
N VAL A 161 -11.19 8.90 -16.80
CA VAL A 161 -9.79 8.74 -17.19
C VAL A 161 -9.21 7.49 -16.55
N GLU A 162 -8.61 6.61 -17.38
CA GLU A 162 -7.95 5.37 -16.96
C GLU A 162 -6.56 5.31 -17.59
N ILE A 163 -5.52 5.34 -16.76
CA ILE A 163 -4.12 5.28 -17.20
C ILE A 163 -3.51 3.99 -16.65
N LYS A 164 -2.90 3.19 -17.52
CA LYS A 164 -2.18 1.99 -17.10
C LYS A 164 -1.04 2.37 -16.16
N SER A 165 -0.92 1.66 -15.07
CA SER A 165 0.12 1.85 -14.07
C SER A 165 0.58 0.49 -13.55
N LEU A 166 1.46 0.53 -12.55
CA LEU A 166 1.96 -0.62 -11.82
C LEU A 166 1.77 -0.40 -10.33
N TRP A 167 1.76 -1.47 -9.57
CA TRP A 167 1.91 -1.42 -8.13
C TRP A 167 2.99 -2.38 -7.67
N ILE A 168 3.67 -2.00 -6.59
CA ILE A 168 4.66 -2.84 -5.94
C ILE A 168 3.92 -3.76 -4.98
N CYS A 169 4.09 -5.06 -5.16
CA CYS A 169 3.57 -6.10 -4.29
C CYS A 169 4.70 -6.65 -3.44
N LEU A 170 4.61 -6.48 -2.13
CA LEU A 170 5.49 -7.07 -1.15
C LEU A 170 4.75 -8.20 -0.46
N GLN A 171 5.31 -9.41 -0.47
CA GLN A 171 4.68 -10.58 0.16
C GLN A 171 5.61 -11.22 1.17
N GLN A 172 5.02 -11.68 2.27
CA GLN A 172 5.70 -12.48 3.30
C GLN A 172 4.73 -13.55 3.82
N GLN A 173 5.25 -14.76 4.02
CA GLN A 173 4.52 -15.84 4.67
C GLN A 173 4.94 -15.91 6.13
N GLY A 174 3.98 -15.92 7.07
CA GLY A 174 4.35 -15.97 8.48
C GLY A 174 3.21 -16.16 9.46
N ALA A 175 3.57 -16.33 10.73
CA ALA A 175 2.67 -16.41 11.88
C ALA A 175 3.25 -15.58 13.04
N GLY A 176 2.39 -15.18 13.98
CA GLY A 176 2.77 -14.29 15.06
C GLY A 176 2.88 -12.86 14.57
N VAL A 177 4.07 -12.29 14.56
CA VAL A 177 4.33 -10.94 14.06
C VAL A 177 5.09 -11.02 12.74
N VAL A 178 4.50 -10.47 11.70
CA VAL A 178 5.08 -10.30 10.36
C VAL A 178 5.40 -8.82 10.17
N GLU A 179 6.62 -8.48 9.76
CA GLU A 179 7.05 -7.10 9.57
C GLU A 179 7.67 -6.90 8.18
N MET A 180 7.17 -5.89 7.48
CA MET A 180 7.75 -5.42 6.21
C MET A 180 8.05 -3.93 6.33
N LYS A 181 9.26 -3.52 5.94
CA LYS A 181 9.69 -2.12 5.97
C LYS A 181 10.13 -1.66 4.59
N VAL A 182 9.65 -0.50 4.22
CA VAL A 182 10.06 0.22 3.00
C VAL A 182 10.74 1.51 3.42
N ASN A 183 11.95 1.77 2.91
CA ASN A 183 12.60 3.06 3.05
C ASN A 183 12.71 3.68 1.64
N ILE A 184 12.42 4.97 1.55
CA ILE A 184 12.42 5.74 0.31
C ILE A 184 13.25 7.00 0.56
N GLU A 185 14.33 7.17 -0.17
CA GLU A 185 15.22 8.31 -0.08
C GLU A 185 15.13 9.13 -1.37
N SER A 186 14.94 10.44 -1.26
CA SER A 186 14.94 11.34 -2.42
C SER A 186 16.37 11.52 -2.95
N CYS A 187 16.52 11.56 -4.27
CA CYS A 187 17.76 11.86 -4.96
C CYS A 187 17.88 13.35 -5.30
#